data_ae74208b16c5d6ee2b9fb22381dba1d4
#
_entry.id   ae74208b16c5d6ee2b9fb22381dba1d4
#
_cell.length_a   1.000
_cell.length_b   1.000
_cell.length_c   1.000
_cell.angle_alpha   90.00
_cell.angle_beta   90.00
_cell.angle_gamma   90.00
#
_symmetry.space_group_name_H-M   'P 1'
#
loop_
_entity.id
_entity.type
_entity.pdbx_description
1 polymer ?
#
loop_
_entity_poly.entity_id
_entity_poly.type
_entity_poly.pdbx_seq_one_letter_code
_entity_poly.pdbx_strand_id
1 'polypeptide(L)'
;MLSQVEIDSFAADGFVAVRGAVPADVLRACQEEIWSDLGDQGVLRDDPSTWREPVVRIVCPESEAFVAAGTQPVLWEAFDQLIGEDRWWRRRGVGGTIPVRFPSQADPGDAGWHIEGSFDKGGQSWVNYRSRARGLLALYLFSDVEADSAPTRVRPGSHRDAARVLAPAGDEGMPFQQAARLAAQASAARPTALATGRAGDVFLCHPFLVHAASWPHTGRQPRIMAQPGVALHDAFPLVPPLSPVELAMTADA
;
A
#
# COMPACT_ATOMS: atom_id res chain seq x y z
N MET A 1 -1.63 2.46 18.83
CA MET A 1 -1.21 1.04 19.04
C MET A 1 -2.33 0.13 18.58
N LEU A 2 -2.00 -0.87 17.72
CA LEU A 2 -2.95 -1.89 17.30
C LEU A 2 -3.31 -2.80 18.48
N SER A 3 -4.58 -3.17 18.59
CA SER A 3 -5.05 -4.19 19.51
C SER A 3 -4.61 -5.59 19.05
N GLN A 4 -4.63 -6.58 19.95
CA GLN A 4 -4.29 -7.97 19.58
C GLN A 4 -5.23 -8.50 18.48
N VAL A 5 -6.52 -8.16 18.51
CA VAL A 5 -7.48 -8.54 17.47
C VAL A 5 -7.11 -7.99 16.10
N GLU A 6 -6.61 -6.75 16.03
CA GLU A 6 -6.15 -6.15 14.77
C GLU A 6 -4.86 -6.79 14.26
N ILE A 7 -3.93 -7.15 15.17
CA ILE A 7 -2.72 -7.90 14.81
C ILE A 7 -3.07 -9.30 14.29
N ASP A 8 -3.98 -10.00 14.95
CA ASP A 8 -4.45 -11.32 14.52
C ASP A 8 -5.18 -11.25 13.17
N SER A 9 -5.98 -10.20 12.95
CA SER A 9 -6.63 -9.93 11.67
C SER A 9 -5.60 -9.65 10.56
N PHE A 10 -4.56 -8.86 10.86
CA PHE A 10 -3.46 -8.64 9.92
C PHE A 10 -2.75 -9.96 9.55
N ALA A 11 -2.45 -10.80 10.53
CA ALA A 11 -1.82 -12.09 10.29
C ALA A 11 -2.72 -13.05 9.50
N ALA A 12 -4.06 -12.95 9.65
CA ALA A 12 -5.02 -13.76 8.91
C ALA A 12 -5.27 -13.27 7.49
N ASP A 13 -5.52 -11.96 7.33
CA ASP A 13 -6.01 -11.34 6.10
C ASP A 13 -4.90 -10.67 5.28
N GLY A 14 -3.77 -10.32 5.92
CA GLY A 14 -2.65 -9.65 5.29
C GLY A 14 -2.77 -8.14 5.23
N PHE A 15 -3.75 -7.54 5.89
CA PHE A 15 -3.88 -6.09 6.03
C PHE A 15 -4.66 -5.68 7.26
N VAL A 16 -4.45 -4.45 7.70
CA VAL A 16 -5.19 -3.80 8.79
C VAL A 16 -5.32 -2.31 8.51
N ALA A 17 -6.38 -1.68 8.99
CA ALA A 17 -6.58 -0.24 8.86
C ALA A 17 -6.32 0.47 10.20
N VAL A 18 -5.38 1.43 10.20
CA VAL A 18 -5.19 2.38 11.30
C VAL A 18 -6.11 3.56 11.04
N ARG A 19 -7.24 3.61 11.76
CA ARG A 19 -8.28 4.61 11.54
C ARG A 19 -7.87 5.96 12.12
N GLY A 20 -8.09 7.05 11.33
CA GLY A 20 -7.75 8.41 11.75
C GLY A 20 -6.27 8.60 12.08
N ALA A 21 -5.38 7.85 11.41
CA ALA A 21 -3.94 7.88 11.66
C ALA A 21 -3.31 9.25 11.35
N VAL A 22 -3.87 9.97 10.38
CA VAL A 22 -3.43 11.33 10.02
C VAL A 22 -4.43 12.34 10.58
N PRO A 23 -4.01 13.26 11.48
CA PRO A 23 -4.87 14.30 12.03
C PRO A 23 -5.49 15.21 10.96
N ALA A 24 -6.68 15.73 11.23
CA ALA A 24 -7.47 16.47 10.24
C ALA A 24 -6.81 17.77 9.75
N ASP A 25 -6.01 18.43 10.57
CA ASP A 25 -5.26 19.64 10.20
C ASP A 25 -4.07 19.30 9.29
N VAL A 26 -3.33 18.26 9.59
CA VAL A 26 -2.24 17.71 8.76
C VAL A 26 -2.79 17.24 7.42
N LEU A 27 -3.91 16.51 7.45
CA LEU A 27 -4.60 16.02 6.26
C LEU A 27 -4.99 17.15 5.32
N ARG A 28 -5.57 18.24 5.84
CA ARG A 28 -5.94 19.41 5.02
C ARG A 28 -4.71 20.05 4.38
N ALA A 29 -3.63 20.22 5.12
CA ALA A 29 -2.40 20.76 4.57
C ALA A 29 -1.86 19.91 3.41
N CYS A 30 -1.85 18.58 3.56
CA CYS A 30 -1.48 17.67 2.48
C CYS A 30 -2.42 17.79 1.27
N GLN A 31 -3.73 17.90 1.50
CA GLN A 31 -4.71 18.05 0.43
C GLN A 31 -4.52 19.35 -0.37
N GLU A 32 -4.23 20.47 0.30
CA GLU A 32 -3.97 21.74 -0.38
C GLU A 32 -2.73 21.67 -1.27
N GLU A 33 -1.66 21.03 -0.81
CA GLU A 33 -0.45 20.84 -1.61
C GLU A 33 -0.71 19.91 -2.82
N ILE A 34 -1.43 18.79 -2.63
CA ILE A 34 -1.82 17.90 -3.73
C ILE A 34 -2.59 18.67 -4.80
N TRP A 35 -3.56 19.51 -4.40
CA TRP A 35 -4.34 20.28 -5.34
C TRP A 35 -3.54 21.42 -5.97
N SER A 36 -2.54 21.98 -5.29
CA SER A 36 -1.59 22.92 -5.90
C SER A 36 -0.79 22.24 -7.02
N ASP A 37 -0.20 21.08 -6.75
CA ASP A 37 0.58 20.31 -7.74
C ASP A 37 -0.26 19.88 -8.95
N LEU A 38 -1.54 19.53 -8.72
CA LEU A 38 -2.49 19.23 -9.79
C LEU A 38 -2.83 20.48 -10.60
N GLY A 39 -3.00 21.63 -9.92
CA GLY A 39 -3.25 22.92 -10.55
C GLY A 39 -2.13 23.34 -11.49
N ASP A 40 -0.88 23.11 -11.13
CA ASP A 40 0.29 23.35 -11.98
C ASP A 40 0.28 22.50 -13.27
N GLN A 41 -0.44 21.37 -13.24
CA GLN A 41 -0.67 20.50 -14.39
C GLN A 41 -1.99 20.83 -15.14
N GLY A 42 -2.70 21.89 -14.73
CA GLY A 42 -3.96 22.32 -15.34
C GLY A 42 -5.18 21.51 -14.88
N VAL A 43 -5.08 20.77 -13.78
CA VAL A 43 -6.18 20.00 -13.18
C VAL A 43 -6.73 20.76 -11.98
N LEU A 44 -7.91 21.34 -12.12
CA LEU A 44 -8.50 22.23 -11.13
C LEU A 44 -9.49 21.49 -10.22
N ARG A 45 -9.42 21.79 -8.91
CA ARG A 45 -10.25 21.14 -7.88
C ARG A 45 -11.74 21.30 -8.13
N ASP A 46 -12.15 22.52 -8.49
CA ASP A 46 -13.55 22.91 -8.60
C ASP A 46 -14.06 22.93 -10.06
N ASP A 47 -13.23 22.44 -11.01
CA ASP A 47 -13.61 22.34 -12.42
C ASP A 47 -13.42 20.91 -12.96
N PRO A 48 -14.45 20.04 -12.86
CA PRO A 48 -14.40 18.67 -13.38
C PRO A 48 -14.13 18.57 -14.88
N SER A 49 -14.31 19.62 -15.66
CA SER A 49 -14.01 19.61 -17.09
C SER A 49 -12.50 19.49 -17.37
N THR A 50 -11.67 19.78 -16.38
CA THR A 50 -10.21 19.66 -16.43
C THR A 50 -9.72 18.23 -16.12
N TRP A 51 -10.57 17.36 -15.57
CA TRP A 51 -10.24 15.96 -15.20
C TRP A 51 -10.29 15.04 -16.42
N ARG A 52 -9.38 15.25 -17.35
CA ARG A 52 -9.39 14.56 -18.66
C ARG A 52 -8.84 13.16 -18.61
N GLU A 53 -7.88 12.92 -17.73
CA GLU A 53 -7.24 11.62 -17.57
C GLU A 53 -7.90 10.86 -16.39
N PRO A 54 -8.12 9.55 -16.51
CA PRO A 54 -8.68 8.75 -15.41
C PRO A 54 -7.77 8.70 -14.19
N VAL A 55 -6.47 8.88 -14.37
CA VAL A 55 -5.45 8.89 -13.31
C VAL A 55 -4.35 9.90 -13.62
N VAL A 56 -4.11 10.82 -12.69
CA VAL A 56 -2.92 11.67 -12.67
C VAL A 56 -2.03 11.24 -11.52
N ARG A 57 -0.72 11.06 -11.77
CA ARG A 57 0.25 10.67 -10.75
C ARG A 57 1.17 11.83 -10.43
N ILE A 58 1.23 12.20 -9.17
CA ILE A 58 2.17 13.18 -8.65
C ILE A 58 3.21 12.49 -7.75
N VAL A 59 4.41 13.05 -7.68
CA VAL A 59 5.41 12.63 -6.69
C VAL A 59 4.94 13.16 -5.33
N CYS A 60 5.05 12.33 -4.29
CA CYS A 60 4.66 12.78 -2.96
C CYS A 60 5.60 13.92 -2.50
N PRO A 61 5.07 15.09 -2.11
CA PRO A 61 5.89 16.20 -1.64
C PRO A 61 6.71 15.85 -0.39
N GLU A 62 7.85 16.52 -0.23
CA GLU A 62 8.72 16.41 0.96
C GLU A 62 8.49 17.58 1.93
N SER A 63 7.31 18.15 1.97
CA SER A 63 6.93 19.28 2.81
C SER A 63 6.72 18.88 4.27
N GLU A 64 6.58 19.90 5.14
CA GLU A 64 6.27 19.69 6.57
C GLU A 64 4.96 18.93 6.77
N ALA A 65 3.93 19.15 5.93
CA ALA A 65 2.67 18.44 6.02
C ALA A 65 2.82 16.94 5.74
N PHE A 66 3.54 16.57 4.67
CA PHE A 66 3.81 15.18 4.34
C PHE A 66 4.82 14.52 5.28
N VAL A 67 5.76 15.29 5.86
CA VAL A 67 6.60 14.82 6.96
C VAL A 67 5.71 14.50 8.17
N ALA A 68 4.86 15.42 8.60
CA ALA A 68 3.94 15.20 9.73
C ALA A 68 3.00 14.01 9.49
N ALA A 69 2.42 13.86 8.27
CA ALA A 69 1.55 12.74 7.94
C ALA A 69 2.29 11.38 8.00
N GLY A 70 3.54 11.31 7.52
CA GLY A 70 4.30 10.06 7.47
C GLY A 70 5.00 9.68 8.77
N THR A 71 5.08 10.58 9.74
CA THR A 71 5.79 10.37 11.02
C THR A 71 4.86 10.32 12.23
N GLN A 72 3.57 10.06 12.00
CA GLN A 72 2.62 9.93 13.11
C GLN A 72 3.00 8.81 14.06
N PRO A 73 3.06 9.05 15.39
CA PRO A 73 3.47 8.03 16.38
C PRO A 73 2.65 6.75 16.29
N VAL A 74 1.35 6.85 16.07
CA VAL A 74 0.45 5.68 15.93
C VAL A 74 0.85 4.77 14.78
N LEU A 75 1.39 5.31 13.69
CA LEU A 75 1.88 4.51 12.56
C LEU A 75 3.22 3.84 12.88
N TRP A 76 4.12 4.54 13.56
CA TRP A 76 5.41 3.97 13.97
C TRP A 76 5.21 2.83 14.97
N GLU A 77 4.33 3.01 15.96
CA GLU A 77 3.94 1.94 16.89
C GLU A 77 3.34 0.73 16.13
N ALA A 78 2.50 0.96 15.13
CA ALA A 78 1.95 -0.12 14.33
C ALA A 78 3.03 -0.82 13.47
N PHE A 79 4.01 -0.08 12.94
CA PHE A 79 5.14 -0.68 12.23
C PHE A 79 6.00 -1.55 13.16
N ASP A 80 6.30 -1.05 14.36
CA ASP A 80 7.02 -1.83 15.39
C ASP A 80 6.26 -3.10 15.77
N GLN A 81 4.94 -3.03 15.93
CA GLN A 81 4.13 -4.20 16.25
C GLN A 81 4.07 -5.23 15.11
N LEU A 82 4.04 -4.80 13.85
CA LEU A 82 3.87 -5.69 12.70
C LEU A 82 5.19 -6.22 12.13
N ILE A 83 6.25 -5.41 12.13
CA ILE A 83 7.56 -5.73 11.57
C ILE A 83 8.54 -6.18 12.66
N GLY A 84 8.47 -5.53 13.82
CA GLY A 84 9.43 -5.61 14.94
C GLY A 84 10.19 -4.29 15.11
N GLU A 85 10.50 -3.97 16.37
CA GLU A 85 11.29 -2.78 16.74
C GLU A 85 12.67 -2.83 16.07
N ASP A 86 13.16 -1.65 15.66
CA ASP A 86 14.48 -1.44 15.05
C ASP A 86 14.76 -2.29 13.80
N ARG A 87 13.73 -2.82 13.12
CA ARG A 87 13.88 -3.63 11.90
C ARG A 87 13.58 -2.87 10.61
N TRP A 88 13.08 -1.64 10.69
CA TRP A 88 12.67 -0.81 9.56
C TRP A 88 13.28 0.59 9.63
N TRP A 89 13.52 1.18 8.45
CA TRP A 89 14.03 2.54 8.35
C TRP A 89 12.97 3.55 8.74
N ARG A 90 13.26 4.38 9.76
CA ARG A 90 12.37 5.47 10.18
C ARG A 90 12.11 6.40 9.01
N ARG A 91 10.85 6.61 8.73
CA ARG A 91 10.40 7.44 7.62
C ARG A 91 10.69 8.90 7.91
N ARG A 92 10.99 9.64 6.83
CA ARG A 92 11.12 11.10 6.87
C ARG A 92 9.83 11.81 6.43
N GLY A 93 8.80 11.09 6.03
CA GLY A 93 7.53 11.57 5.52
C GLY A 93 6.73 10.44 4.88
N VAL A 94 5.70 10.75 4.13
CA VAL A 94 4.87 9.75 3.41
C VAL A 94 5.67 9.12 2.27
N GLY A 95 6.20 9.91 1.35
CA GLY A 95 6.99 9.45 0.20
C GLY A 95 6.21 8.66 -0.84
N GLY A 96 6.92 8.21 -1.89
CA GLY A 96 6.32 7.46 -2.99
C GLY A 96 5.57 8.35 -3.99
N THR A 97 4.52 7.81 -4.60
CA THR A 97 3.66 8.52 -5.55
C THR A 97 2.23 8.56 -5.04
N ILE A 98 1.48 9.57 -5.50
CA ILE A 98 0.07 9.76 -5.21
C ILE A 98 -0.71 9.62 -6.54
N PRO A 99 -1.27 8.44 -6.86
CA PRO A 99 -2.20 8.29 -7.96
C PRO A 99 -3.56 8.89 -7.58
N VAL A 100 -3.86 10.03 -8.16
CA VAL A 100 -5.18 10.67 -8.05
C VAL A 100 -6.08 10.12 -9.14
N ARG A 101 -7.16 9.44 -8.74
CA ARG A 101 -8.15 8.87 -9.66
C ARG A 101 -9.36 9.76 -9.75
N PHE A 102 -9.73 10.13 -10.95
CA PHE A 102 -10.90 10.95 -11.25
C PHE A 102 -12.10 10.09 -11.67
N PRO A 103 -13.33 10.58 -11.45
CA PRO A 103 -14.53 9.95 -12.01
C PRO A 103 -14.35 9.70 -13.52
N SER A 104 -14.37 8.43 -13.94
CA SER A 104 -14.14 8.03 -15.32
C SER A 104 -14.60 6.60 -15.57
N GLN A 105 -15.11 6.35 -16.79
CA GLN A 105 -15.40 5.02 -17.29
C GLN A 105 -14.20 4.38 -18.02
N ALA A 106 -13.17 5.18 -18.32
CA ALA A 106 -12.00 4.70 -19.07
C ALA A 106 -11.12 3.78 -18.21
N ASP A 107 -10.62 2.71 -18.83
CA ASP A 107 -9.63 1.83 -18.21
C ASP A 107 -8.27 2.52 -18.21
N PRO A 108 -7.68 2.81 -17.05
CA PRO A 108 -6.34 3.39 -16.97
C PRO A 108 -5.20 2.39 -17.27
N GLY A 109 -5.51 1.12 -17.47
CA GLY A 109 -4.53 0.07 -17.80
C GLY A 109 -3.66 -0.40 -16.62
N ASP A 110 -4.00 -0.05 -15.38
CA ASP A 110 -3.19 -0.33 -14.18
C ASP A 110 -3.89 -1.24 -13.15
N ALA A 111 -4.99 -1.90 -13.53
CA ALA A 111 -5.82 -2.70 -12.64
C ALA A 111 -5.38 -4.18 -12.51
N GLY A 112 -4.15 -4.51 -12.90
CA GLY A 112 -3.60 -5.85 -12.80
C GLY A 112 -3.32 -6.27 -11.34
N TRP A 113 -3.66 -7.52 -10.99
CA TRP A 113 -3.34 -8.10 -9.70
C TRP A 113 -1.85 -8.34 -9.54
N HIS A 114 -1.27 -7.88 -8.43
CA HIS A 114 0.16 -8.00 -8.15
C HIS A 114 0.43 -8.03 -6.63
N ILE A 115 1.65 -8.37 -6.28
CA ILE A 115 2.27 -8.14 -4.97
C ILE A 115 3.29 -7.02 -5.14
N GLU A 116 3.93 -6.57 -4.06
CA GLU A 116 4.98 -5.56 -4.18
C GLU A 116 6.32 -6.16 -4.61
N GLY A 117 7.03 -5.47 -5.51
CA GLY A 117 8.45 -5.67 -5.70
C GLY A 117 9.25 -5.10 -4.52
N SER A 118 10.35 -5.74 -4.15
CA SER A 118 11.03 -5.37 -2.90
C SER A 118 12.45 -4.86 -3.06
N PHE A 119 13.19 -5.28 -4.08
CA PHE A 119 14.57 -4.82 -4.29
C PHE A 119 14.91 -4.74 -5.78
N ASP A 120 15.94 -3.96 -6.09
CA ASP A 120 16.50 -3.89 -7.45
C ASP A 120 17.60 -4.96 -7.64
N LYS A 121 17.59 -5.58 -8.83
CA LYS A 121 18.64 -6.48 -9.27
C LYS A 121 18.91 -6.22 -10.76
N GLY A 122 19.97 -5.47 -11.03
CA GLY A 122 20.38 -5.14 -12.39
C GLY A 122 19.39 -4.25 -13.14
N GLY A 123 18.77 -3.27 -12.47
CA GLY A 123 17.79 -2.35 -13.05
C GLY A 123 16.38 -2.93 -13.19
N GLN A 124 16.13 -4.10 -12.61
CA GLN A 124 14.82 -4.74 -12.59
C GLN A 124 14.33 -4.91 -11.15
N SER A 125 13.02 -4.74 -10.94
CA SER A 125 12.40 -5.02 -9.66
C SER A 125 12.28 -6.53 -9.44
N TRP A 126 12.72 -6.99 -8.27
CA TRP A 126 12.68 -8.38 -7.82
C TRP A 126 11.98 -8.49 -6.48
N VAL A 127 11.58 -9.71 -6.14
CA VAL A 127 11.07 -10.06 -4.82
C VAL A 127 11.59 -11.43 -4.43
N ASN A 128 11.93 -11.61 -3.17
CA ASN A 128 12.34 -12.89 -2.62
C ASN A 128 11.46 -13.34 -1.46
N TYR A 129 11.62 -14.57 -1.03
CA TYR A 129 10.85 -15.20 0.03
C TYR A 129 10.91 -14.45 1.37
N ARG A 130 12.00 -13.75 1.66
CA ARG A 130 12.21 -13.00 2.91
C ARG A 130 11.87 -11.52 2.78
N SER A 131 11.20 -11.12 1.73
CA SER A 131 10.82 -9.73 1.44
C SER A 131 11.96 -8.72 1.66
N ARG A 132 13.12 -8.99 1.09
CA ARG A 132 14.29 -8.11 1.20
C ARG A 132 13.91 -6.66 0.86
N ALA A 133 14.25 -5.73 1.74
CA ALA A 133 14.04 -4.28 1.63
C ALA A 133 12.59 -3.77 1.75
N ARG A 134 11.55 -4.64 1.92
CA ARG A 134 10.17 -4.18 2.08
C ARG A 134 9.46 -4.87 3.24
N GLY A 135 9.10 -4.10 4.29
CA GLY A 135 8.35 -4.60 5.45
C GLY A 135 6.84 -4.56 5.26
N LEU A 136 6.32 -3.46 4.74
CA LEU A 136 4.88 -3.25 4.50
C LEU A 136 4.67 -2.39 3.23
N LEU A 137 3.47 -2.46 2.68
CA LEU A 137 2.87 -1.43 1.84
C LEU A 137 1.90 -0.62 2.70
N ALA A 138 1.99 0.70 2.67
CA ALA A 138 1.04 1.58 3.35
C ALA A 138 0.18 2.33 2.33
N LEU A 139 -1.15 2.34 2.54
CA LEU A 139 -2.09 3.10 1.71
C LEU A 139 -2.64 4.25 2.54
N TYR A 140 -2.14 5.47 2.30
CA TYR A 140 -2.60 6.68 2.98
C TYR A 140 -3.78 7.28 2.22
N LEU A 141 -4.94 7.35 2.84
CA LEU A 141 -6.13 7.94 2.24
C LEU A 141 -6.15 9.46 2.47
N PHE A 142 -5.94 10.23 1.42
CA PHE A 142 -6.07 11.71 1.44
C PHE A 142 -7.45 12.20 1.01
N SER A 143 -8.34 11.30 0.62
CA SER A 143 -9.77 11.54 0.41
C SER A 143 -10.58 10.42 1.04
N ASP A 144 -11.87 10.62 1.23
CA ASP A 144 -12.78 9.50 1.49
C ASP A 144 -12.73 8.54 0.30
N VAL A 145 -12.72 7.24 0.58
CA VAL A 145 -12.71 6.18 -0.42
C VAL A 145 -13.91 5.26 -0.19
N GLU A 146 -14.90 5.38 -1.06
CA GLU A 146 -16.11 4.57 -1.05
C GLU A 146 -16.04 3.45 -2.10
N ALA A 147 -17.02 2.56 -2.11
CA ALA A 147 -17.02 1.42 -3.03
C ALA A 147 -17.06 1.81 -4.51
N ASP A 148 -17.62 2.98 -4.83
CA ASP A 148 -17.71 3.54 -6.18
C ASP A 148 -16.54 4.45 -6.57
N SER A 149 -15.63 4.74 -5.63
CA SER A 149 -14.47 5.63 -5.82
C SER A 149 -13.25 4.90 -6.38
N ALA A 150 -13.41 3.78 -7.07
CA ALA A 150 -12.34 2.92 -7.57
C ALA A 150 -11.30 2.56 -6.45
N PRO A 151 -11.73 1.99 -5.31
CA PRO A 151 -10.85 1.63 -4.20
C PRO A 151 -9.81 0.59 -4.61
N THR A 152 -8.70 0.51 -3.89
CA THR A 152 -7.77 -0.60 -4.04
C THR A 152 -8.48 -1.90 -3.67
N ARG A 153 -8.41 -2.89 -4.55
CA ARG A 153 -8.91 -4.25 -4.30
C ARG A 153 -7.81 -5.07 -3.66
N VAL A 154 -8.15 -5.86 -2.67
CA VAL A 154 -7.22 -6.79 -2.01
C VAL A 154 -7.84 -8.19 -1.98
N ARG A 155 -7.01 -9.21 -1.92
CA ARG A 155 -7.45 -10.60 -1.70
C ARG A 155 -7.05 -11.02 -0.28
N PRO A 156 -7.94 -10.99 0.71
CA PRO A 156 -7.62 -11.40 2.07
C PRO A 156 -6.98 -12.79 2.12
N GLY A 157 -5.88 -12.92 2.87
CA GLY A 157 -5.14 -14.17 3.03
C GLY A 157 -4.20 -14.54 1.88
N SER A 158 -4.19 -13.78 0.76
CA SER A 158 -3.37 -14.08 -0.43
C SER A 158 -1.87 -13.95 -0.20
N HIS A 159 -1.45 -13.24 0.84
CA HIS A 159 -0.05 -13.11 1.22
C HIS A 159 0.58 -14.49 1.56
N ARG A 160 -0.22 -15.42 2.09
CA ARG A 160 0.21 -16.80 2.32
C ARG A 160 0.38 -17.59 1.03
N ASP A 161 -0.52 -17.39 0.04
CA ASP A 161 -0.36 -18.03 -1.27
C ASP A 161 0.87 -17.49 -1.99
N ALA A 162 1.12 -16.19 -1.91
CA ALA A 162 2.31 -15.57 -2.47
C ALA A 162 3.60 -16.05 -1.76
N ALA A 163 3.57 -16.25 -0.43
CA ALA A 163 4.69 -16.84 0.30
C ALA A 163 5.05 -18.24 -0.22
N ARG A 164 4.04 -19.12 -0.43
CA ARG A 164 4.26 -20.46 -1.04
C ARG A 164 4.83 -20.38 -2.46
N VAL A 165 4.40 -19.41 -3.25
CA VAL A 165 4.94 -19.17 -4.60
C VAL A 165 6.41 -18.73 -4.55
N LEU A 166 6.79 -17.92 -3.56
CA LEU A 166 8.15 -17.40 -3.40
C LEU A 166 9.11 -18.37 -2.71
N ALA A 167 8.62 -19.28 -1.87
CA ALA A 167 9.44 -20.20 -1.09
C ALA A 167 10.46 -20.98 -1.93
N PRO A 168 10.12 -21.57 -3.10
CA PRO A 168 11.09 -22.30 -3.94
C PRO A 168 12.20 -21.41 -4.53
N ALA A 169 11.97 -20.09 -4.64
CA ALA A 169 12.97 -19.15 -5.13
C ALA A 169 13.96 -18.68 -4.04
N GLY A 170 13.66 -18.98 -2.77
CA GLY A 170 14.52 -18.69 -1.63
C GLY A 170 15.00 -17.23 -1.56
N ASP A 171 16.25 -17.06 -1.11
CA ASP A 171 16.88 -15.74 -0.99
C ASP A 171 17.24 -15.10 -2.34
N GLU A 172 17.45 -15.91 -3.38
CA GLU A 172 17.67 -15.43 -4.75
C GLU A 172 16.47 -14.63 -5.25
N GLY A 173 15.27 -15.15 -5.02
CA GLY A 173 14.02 -14.54 -5.46
C GLY A 173 13.74 -14.71 -6.95
N MET A 174 12.81 -13.92 -7.46
CA MET A 174 12.41 -13.89 -8.87
C MET A 174 12.03 -12.48 -9.33
N PRO A 175 12.00 -12.22 -10.66
CA PRO A 175 11.51 -10.97 -11.19
C PRO A 175 10.10 -10.64 -10.71
N PHE A 176 9.86 -9.38 -10.36
CA PHE A 176 8.58 -8.90 -9.84
C PHE A 176 7.38 -9.32 -10.72
N GLN A 177 7.48 -9.14 -12.04
CA GLN A 177 6.38 -9.48 -12.95
C GLN A 177 6.01 -10.98 -12.93
N GLN A 178 7.02 -11.85 -12.78
CA GLN A 178 6.80 -13.29 -12.65
C GLN A 178 6.12 -13.60 -11.32
N ALA A 179 6.61 -13.05 -10.21
CA ALA A 179 6.03 -13.22 -8.89
C ALA A 179 4.58 -12.72 -8.83
N ALA A 180 4.32 -11.53 -9.37
CA ALA A 180 2.99 -10.93 -9.45
C ALA A 180 2.00 -11.85 -10.18
N ARG A 181 2.38 -12.35 -11.37
CA ARG A 181 1.54 -13.27 -12.13
C ARG A 181 1.26 -14.58 -11.38
N LEU A 182 2.28 -15.20 -10.80
CA LEU A 182 2.13 -16.46 -10.08
C LEU A 182 1.30 -16.28 -8.79
N ALA A 183 1.53 -15.22 -8.03
CA ALA A 183 0.74 -14.91 -6.82
C ALA A 183 -0.72 -14.61 -7.17
N ALA A 184 -0.97 -13.86 -8.26
CA ALA A 184 -2.32 -13.60 -8.74
C ALA A 184 -3.06 -14.88 -9.15
N GLN A 185 -2.37 -15.84 -9.78
CA GLN A 185 -2.92 -17.14 -10.14
C GLN A 185 -3.21 -18.00 -8.90
N ALA A 186 -2.24 -18.11 -7.98
CA ALA A 186 -2.37 -18.92 -6.76
C ALA A 186 -3.51 -18.44 -5.86
N SER A 187 -3.79 -17.14 -5.85
CA SER A 187 -4.85 -16.53 -5.04
C SER A 187 -6.17 -16.28 -5.79
N ALA A 188 -6.34 -16.82 -7.01
CA ALA A 188 -7.48 -16.49 -7.86
C ALA A 188 -8.85 -16.86 -7.25
N ALA A 189 -8.91 -17.90 -6.42
CA ALA A 189 -10.13 -18.36 -5.76
C ALA A 189 -10.48 -17.59 -4.47
N ARG A 190 -9.59 -16.68 -3.99
CA ARG A 190 -9.87 -15.91 -2.78
C ARG A 190 -10.90 -14.83 -3.04
N PRO A 191 -11.71 -14.48 -2.02
CA PRO A 191 -12.63 -13.35 -2.13
C PRO A 191 -11.86 -12.04 -2.36
N THR A 192 -12.56 -11.06 -2.92
CA THR A 192 -12.05 -9.69 -3.06
C THR A 192 -12.67 -8.81 -1.98
N ALA A 193 -11.84 -8.06 -1.29
CA ALA A 193 -12.25 -6.97 -0.41
C ALA A 193 -11.78 -5.62 -0.99
N LEU A 194 -12.40 -4.53 -0.53
CA LEU A 194 -12.13 -3.17 -0.97
C LEU A 194 -11.50 -2.38 0.16
N ALA A 195 -10.39 -1.69 -0.09
CA ALA A 195 -9.77 -0.79 0.87
C ALA A 195 -10.54 0.54 0.91
N THR A 196 -11.71 0.51 1.55
CA THR A 196 -12.57 1.68 1.76
C THR A 196 -12.36 2.28 3.15
N GLY A 197 -12.44 3.62 3.24
CA GLY A 197 -12.22 4.32 4.51
C GLY A 197 -12.41 5.82 4.38
N ARG A 198 -12.15 6.51 5.48
CA ARG A 198 -12.19 7.96 5.55
C ARG A 198 -10.83 8.56 5.24
N ALA A 199 -10.82 9.79 4.79
CA ALA A 199 -9.60 10.58 4.70
C ALA A 199 -8.91 10.64 6.06
N GLY A 200 -7.60 10.38 6.09
CA GLY A 200 -6.79 10.21 7.30
C GLY A 200 -6.60 8.76 7.76
N ASP A 201 -7.33 7.80 7.21
CA ASP A 201 -7.07 6.37 7.46
C ASP A 201 -5.81 5.92 6.71
N VAL A 202 -5.09 4.94 7.29
CA VAL A 202 -3.95 4.30 6.64
C VAL A 202 -4.12 2.79 6.71
N PHE A 203 -4.12 2.12 5.56
CA PHE A 203 -4.05 0.67 5.51
C PHE A 203 -2.60 0.22 5.53
N LEU A 204 -2.28 -0.73 6.40
CA LEU A 204 -1.00 -1.42 6.46
C LEU A 204 -1.18 -2.80 5.85
N CYS A 205 -0.50 -3.06 4.75
CA CYS A 205 -0.63 -4.29 3.98
C CYS A 205 0.68 -5.09 4.03
N HIS A 206 0.56 -6.41 4.18
CA HIS A 206 1.66 -7.33 4.04
C HIS A 206 2.32 -7.18 2.66
N PRO A 207 3.67 -7.22 2.53
CA PRO A 207 4.33 -7.01 1.25
C PRO A 207 3.94 -8.03 0.17
N PHE A 208 3.45 -9.19 0.57
CA PHE A 208 2.97 -10.24 -0.33
C PHE A 208 1.46 -10.25 -0.53
N LEU A 209 0.71 -9.30 0.03
CA LEU A 209 -0.73 -9.21 -0.20
C LEU A 209 -1.00 -8.93 -1.68
N VAL A 210 -1.78 -9.81 -2.31
CA VAL A 210 -2.19 -9.61 -3.70
C VAL A 210 -3.27 -8.52 -3.74
N HIS A 211 -2.94 -7.45 -4.44
CA HIS A 211 -3.80 -6.28 -4.56
C HIS A 211 -3.83 -5.74 -5.99
N ALA A 212 -4.76 -4.87 -6.28
CA ALA A 212 -4.90 -4.24 -7.57
C ALA A 212 -5.61 -2.89 -7.43
N ALA A 213 -5.31 -1.97 -8.31
CA ALA A 213 -6.17 -0.83 -8.57
C ALA A 213 -7.52 -1.31 -9.14
N SER A 214 -8.52 -0.44 -9.15
CA SER A 214 -9.81 -0.73 -9.77
C SER A 214 -10.30 0.41 -10.66
N TRP A 215 -11.23 0.08 -11.52
CA TRP A 215 -12.00 0.95 -12.38
C TRP A 215 -13.35 0.26 -12.72
N PRO A 216 -14.40 0.97 -13.18
CA PRO A 216 -14.48 2.42 -13.32
C PRO A 216 -14.56 3.14 -11.98
N HIS A 217 -14.28 4.44 -11.99
CA HIS A 217 -14.57 5.34 -10.89
C HIS A 217 -15.93 5.99 -11.17
N THR A 218 -16.98 5.51 -10.48
CA THR A 218 -18.37 5.98 -10.68
C THR A 218 -18.84 6.97 -9.62
N GLY A 219 -18.01 7.22 -8.60
CA GLY A 219 -18.23 8.26 -7.60
C GLY A 219 -18.10 9.67 -8.20
N ARG A 220 -18.26 10.69 -7.35
CA ARG A 220 -18.28 12.10 -7.78
C ARG A 220 -17.00 12.87 -7.46
N GLN A 221 -16.25 12.42 -6.47
CA GLN A 221 -15.06 13.11 -5.98
C GLN A 221 -13.81 12.31 -6.32
N PRO A 222 -12.68 12.95 -6.63
CA PRO A 222 -11.44 12.25 -6.89
C PRO A 222 -11.00 11.41 -5.70
N ARG A 223 -10.49 10.22 -5.97
CA ARG A 223 -9.82 9.39 -4.98
C ARG A 223 -8.33 9.75 -4.92
N ILE A 224 -7.87 10.21 -3.78
CA ILE A 224 -6.49 10.63 -3.53
C ILE A 224 -5.87 9.69 -2.51
N MET A 225 -4.79 9.00 -2.88
CA MET A 225 -4.15 8.01 -2.02
C MET A 225 -2.66 7.87 -2.34
N ALA A 226 -1.78 7.92 -1.33
CA ALA A 226 -0.38 7.56 -1.49
C ALA A 226 -0.15 6.06 -1.20
N GLN A 227 0.87 5.48 -1.84
CA GLN A 227 1.17 4.03 -1.76
C GLN A 227 2.66 3.78 -1.45
N PRO A 228 3.22 4.31 -0.36
CA PRO A 228 4.62 4.08 -0.03
C PRO A 228 4.86 2.71 0.59
N GLY A 229 6.04 2.14 0.32
CA GLY A 229 6.55 1.01 1.07
C GLY A 229 7.20 1.42 2.39
N VAL A 230 7.18 0.56 3.40
CA VAL A 230 8.02 0.66 4.61
C VAL A 230 9.29 -0.16 4.37
N ALA A 231 10.44 0.50 4.36
CA ALA A 231 11.71 -0.13 4.04
C ALA A 231 12.31 -0.84 5.26
N LEU A 232 12.89 -2.02 5.05
CA LEU A 232 13.59 -2.79 6.07
C LEU A 232 15.08 -2.45 6.11
N HIS A 233 15.72 -2.60 7.27
CA HIS A 233 17.17 -2.60 7.40
C HIS A 233 17.76 -3.83 6.70
N ASP A 234 17.22 -5.03 7.00
CA ASP A 234 17.61 -6.31 6.44
C ASP A 234 16.37 -7.14 6.06
N ALA A 235 16.57 -8.20 5.26
CA ALA A 235 15.53 -9.17 4.98
C ALA A 235 15.05 -9.85 6.28
N PHE A 236 13.78 -10.24 6.34
CA PHE A 236 13.24 -10.94 7.50
C PHE A 236 14.04 -12.19 7.83
N PRO A 237 14.48 -12.39 9.08
CA PRO A 237 15.31 -13.54 9.47
C PRO A 237 14.53 -14.87 9.45
N LEU A 238 13.22 -14.85 9.63
CA LEU A 238 12.31 -16.00 9.73
C LEU A 238 12.72 -16.98 10.85
N VAL A 239 13.19 -16.42 11.97
CA VAL A 239 13.61 -17.15 13.17
C VAL A 239 12.79 -16.66 14.36
N PRO A 240 12.22 -17.57 15.17
CA PRO A 240 11.43 -17.17 16.34
C PRO A 240 12.20 -16.27 17.34
N PRO A 241 11.51 -15.32 18.00
CA PRO A 241 10.08 -15.03 17.83
C PRO A 241 9.78 -14.33 16.50
N LEU A 242 8.76 -14.83 15.80
CA LEU A 242 8.34 -14.27 14.51
C LEU A 242 7.45 -13.04 14.71
N SER A 243 7.68 -12.01 13.90
CA SER A 243 6.75 -10.88 13.79
C SER A 243 5.46 -11.28 13.06
N PRO A 244 4.36 -10.52 13.19
CA PRO A 244 3.12 -10.76 12.43
C PRO A 244 3.32 -10.89 10.92
N VAL A 245 4.25 -10.12 10.33
CA VAL A 245 4.61 -10.25 8.91
C VAL A 245 5.28 -11.60 8.64
N GLU A 246 6.20 -12.06 9.49
CA GLU A 246 6.92 -13.32 9.30
C GLU A 246 6.06 -14.56 9.47
N LEU A 247 5.00 -14.48 10.29
CA LEU A 247 4.08 -15.61 10.50
C LEU A 247 3.49 -16.13 9.19
N ALA A 248 3.17 -15.25 8.25
CA ALA A 248 2.63 -15.65 6.96
C ALA A 248 3.68 -16.25 6.01
N MET A 249 4.96 -15.92 6.23
CA MET A 249 6.07 -16.43 5.41
C MET A 249 6.50 -17.84 5.82
N THR A 250 6.20 -18.24 7.07
CA THR A 250 6.62 -19.53 7.64
C THR A 250 5.47 -20.53 7.79
N ALA A 251 4.22 -20.09 7.73
CA ALA A 251 3.06 -20.98 7.80
C ALA A 251 3.00 -21.86 6.56
N ASP A 252 3.30 -23.14 6.69
CA ASP A 252 3.27 -24.15 5.63
C ASP A 252 4.41 -24.04 4.58
N ALA A 253 5.62 -23.57 4.97
CA ALA A 253 6.82 -23.71 4.14
C ALA A 253 7.36 -25.14 4.14
#